data_e71a62489ef18e9482528fe8e924384c
#
_entry.id   e71a62489ef18e9482528fe8e924384c
#
_cell.length_a   1.000
_cell.length_b   1.000
_cell.length_c   1.000
_cell.angle_alpha   90.00
_cell.angle_beta   90.00
_cell.angle_gamma   90.00
#
_symmetry.space_group_name_H-M   'P 1'
#
loop_
_entity.id
_entity.type
_entity.pdbx_description
1 polymer ?
#
loop_
_entity_poly.entity_id
_entity_poly.type
_entity_poly.pdbx_seq_one_letter_code
_entity_poly.pdbx_strand_id
1 'polypeptide(L)'
;MIEIKGKYNSAKVFVDDYDKLEEACYKQILNLLNQKFSEGSQIRIMEDCHAGSGCVIGFTQTIVDKVVPDLVGVDIGCGMQVLKISKDFHFDLKNLDKVWRANIPMGMTHRITKHKFCENVNLDNLITPINKEKELLALGSLGGGNHFGELDIDDDGNYYLVIHSGSRHLGIEVCKYWQNKAIQYYQNHIKENSEIIEQLKKEGREKEIQSELDKLKFEKVPNELAYLEGEDLKGYLHDMEIAQNFAYWSRKAMQDEICKALNIKKKHILDEFCTVHNYVDIKNKIIRKGSISLYKDEIAIIPMNMADGSLIVKGKGNEDRNCSGPHGAGRLMSRSVAKESLKMEDFKKSMKDVYTTSVCVGTIDESPMAYKPMEQILETIGDTCEVLKIIKPIWNVKANDGE
;
A
#
# COMPACT_ATOMS: atom_id res chain seq x y z
N MET A 1 -19.15 -10.16 8.95
CA MET A 1 -18.79 -8.78 9.29
C MET A 1 -18.96 -8.56 10.78
N ILE A 2 -17.92 -8.04 11.48
CA ILE A 2 -17.92 -7.73 12.91
C ILE A 2 -17.78 -6.23 13.14
N GLU A 3 -18.24 -5.72 14.28
CA GLU A 3 -18.07 -4.32 14.69
C GLU A 3 -17.18 -4.24 15.93
N ILE A 4 -16.13 -3.42 15.87
CA ILE A 4 -15.26 -3.11 17.00
C ILE A 4 -15.60 -1.71 17.49
N LYS A 5 -15.88 -1.56 18.78
CA LYS A 5 -16.23 -0.28 19.42
C LYS A 5 -15.10 0.20 20.32
N GLY A 6 -14.60 1.40 20.06
CA GLY A 6 -13.67 2.13 20.92
C GLY A 6 -14.36 3.23 21.73
N LYS A 7 -13.55 4.06 22.37
CA LYS A 7 -14.05 5.18 23.19
C LYS A 7 -14.70 6.29 22.37
N TYR A 8 -14.16 6.59 21.17
CA TYR A 8 -14.58 7.74 20.36
C TYR A 8 -15.20 7.35 19.03
N ASN A 9 -14.97 6.14 18.54
CA ASN A 9 -15.49 5.69 17.26
C ASN A 9 -15.70 4.17 17.24
N SER A 10 -16.30 3.67 16.16
CA SER A 10 -16.39 2.25 15.82
C SER A 10 -15.88 1.96 14.43
N ALA A 11 -15.46 0.71 14.19
CA ALA A 11 -15.05 0.22 12.88
C ALA A 11 -15.84 -1.02 12.50
N LYS A 12 -16.26 -1.11 11.24
CA LYS A 12 -16.72 -2.38 10.64
C LYS A 12 -15.52 -3.11 10.05
N VAL A 13 -15.38 -4.39 10.41
CA VAL A 13 -14.34 -5.28 9.90
C VAL A 13 -15.02 -6.37 9.08
N PHE A 14 -14.65 -6.52 7.81
CA PHE A 14 -15.30 -7.41 6.87
C PHE A 14 -14.72 -8.83 6.89
N VAL A 15 -14.60 -9.38 8.10
CA VAL A 15 -14.33 -10.79 8.35
C VAL A 15 -15.57 -11.43 8.99
N ASP A 16 -15.77 -12.73 8.82
CA ASP A 16 -17.01 -13.40 9.25
C ASP A 16 -17.07 -13.61 10.75
N ASP A 17 -15.92 -13.84 11.39
CA ASP A 17 -15.81 -14.17 12.80
C ASP A 17 -14.61 -13.46 13.46
N TYR A 18 -14.71 -13.21 14.78
CA TYR A 18 -13.61 -12.71 15.61
C TYR A 18 -12.40 -13.64 15.61
N ASP A 19 -12.61 -14.96 15.54
CA ASP A 19 -11.52 -15.94 15.51
C ASP A 19 -10.67 -15.85 14.22
N LYS A 20 -11.21 -15.23 13.17
CA LYS A 20 -10.47 -14.93 11.92
C LYS A 20 -9.66 -13.63 11.98
N LEU A 21 -9.84 -12.82 13.03
CA LEU A 21 -9.10 -11.57 13.22
C LEU A 21 -7.96 -11.79 14.20
N GLU A 22 -6.72 -11.62 13.74
CA GLU A 22 -5.54 -11.70 14.61
C GLU A 22 -5.64 -10.73 15.80
N GLU A 23 -5.24 -11.16 16.99
CA GLU A 23 -5.26 -10.34 18.21
C GLU A 23 -4.49 -9.01 18.03
N ALA A 24 -3.38 -9.04 17.29
CA ALA A 24 -2.62 -7.84 16.96
C ALA A 24 -3.43 -6.83 16.14
N CYS A 25 -4.23 -7.30 15.17
CA CYS A 25 -5.13 -6.47 14.39
C CYS A 25 -6.22 -5.84 15.26
N TYR A 26 -6.86 -6.64 16.11
CA TYR A 26 -7.86 -6.15 17.04
C TYR A 26 -7.32 -5.02 17.94
N LYS A 27 -6.12 -5.22 18.51
CA LYS A 27 -5.46 -4.21 19.36
C LYS A 27 -5.14 -2.93 18.62
N GLN A 28 -4.65 -3.01 17.37
CA GLN A 28 -4.34 -1.84 16.54
C GLN A 28 -5.61 -1.06 16.19
N ILE A 29 -6.67 -1.74 15.79
CA ILE A 29 -7.98 -1.11 15.49
C ILE A 29 -8.53 -0.43 16.74
N LEU A 30 -8.55 -1.12 17.88
CA LEU A 30 -9.05 -0.56 19.14
C LEU A 30 -8.24 0.65 19.61
N ASN A 31 -6.90 0.62 19.45
CA ASN A 31 -6.04 1.75 19.77
C ASN A 31 -6.42 2.99 18.94
N LEU A 32 -6.65 2.84 17.64
CA LEU A 32 -7.10 3.91 16.76
C LEU A 32 -8.48 4.45 17.18
N LEU A 33 -9.46 3.57 17.47
CA LEU A 33 -10.82 3.93 17.84
C LEU A 33 -10.91 4.63 19.22
N ASN A 34 -9.88 4.49 20.04
CA ASN A 34 -9.72 5.17 21.31
C ASN A 34 -9.09 6.57 21.19
N GLN A 35 -8.73 7.01 19.96
CA GLN A 35 -8.23 8.36 19.73
C GLN A 35 -9.36 9.28 19.29
N LYS A 36 -9.45 10.46 19.89
CA LYS A 36 -10.50 11.44 19.60
C LYS A 36 -10.49 11.95 18.17
N PHE A 37 -9.32 12.01 17.53
CA PHE A 37 -9.25 12.43 16.12
C PHE A 37 -10.00 11.49 15.17
N SER A 38 -10.32 10.27 15.59
CA SER A 38 -11.11 9.31 14.81
C SER A 38 -12.62 9.62 14.82
N GLU A 39 -13.08 10.48 15.76
CA GLU A 39 -14.49 10.82 15.91
C GLU A 39 -15.08 11.42 14.64
N GLY A 40 -16.28 10.97 14.26
CA GLY A 40 -16.98 11.42 13.07
C GLY A 40 -16.47 10.83 11.74
N SER A 41 -15.37 10.08 11.75
CA SER A 41 -14.88 9.38 10.55
C SER A 41 -15.52 8.00 10.39
N GLN A 42 -15.70 7.57 9.14
CA GLN A 42 -16.14 6.22 8.81
C GLN A 42 -14.92 5.32 8.63
N ILE A 43 -14.71 4.37 9.55
CA ILE A 43 -13.59 3.43 9.53
C ILE A 43 -14.07 2.07 9.06
N ARG A 44 -13.38 1.51 8.04
CA ARG A 44 -13.70 0.24 7.41
C ARG A 44 -12.44 -0.57 7.21
N ILE A 45 -12.48 -1.86 7.55
CA ILE A 45 -11.34 -2.78 7.47
C ILE A 45 -11.72 -3.93 6.55
N MET A 46 -10.91 -4.11 5.49
CA MET A 46 -11.16 -5.10 4.44
C MET A 46 -10.79 -6.53 4.86
N GLU A 47 -11.18 -7.50 4.06
CA GLU A 47 -11.09 -8.95 4.30
C GLU A 47 -9.64 -9.45 4.41
N ASP A 48 -8.73 -8.80 3.70
CA ASP A 48 -7.31 -9.11 3.66
C ASP A 48 -6.51 -8.52 4.84
N CYS A 49 -7.23 -8.05 5.86
CA CYS A 49 -6.68 -7.42 7.05
C CYS A 49 -5.57 -8.24 7.70
N HIS A 50 -4.47 -7.56 8.01
CA HIS A 50 -3.35 -8.07 8.80
C HIS A 50 -2.61 -6.93 9.50
N ALA A 51 -1.77 -7.25 10.51
CA ALA A 51 -1.08 -6.24 11.30
C ALA A 51 -0.11 -5.39 10.45
N GLY A 52 -0.11 -4.07 10.70
CA GLY A 52 0.74 -3.09 10.02
C GLY A 52 1.39 -2.10 10.98
N SER A 53 2.12 -1.10 10.47
CA SER A 53 2.63 0.02 11.27
C SER A 53 1.51 1.06 11.47
N GLY A 54 1.35 1.59 12.68
CA GLY A 54 0.31 2.57 13.05
C GLY A 54 -1.10 1.98 13.12
N CYS A 55 -1.57 1.31 12.09
CA CYS A 55 -2.81 0.54 12.05
C CYS A 55 -2.68 -0.64 11.09
N VAL A 56 -3.70 -1.48 11.04
CA VAL A 56 -3.78 -2.64 10.15
C VAL A 56 -3.66 -2.25 8.67
N ILE A 57 -3.23 -3.17 7.84
CA ILE A 57 -3.36 -3.14 6.38
C ILE A 57 -4.75 -3.68 6.02
N GLY A 58 -5.35 -3.24 4.93
CA GLY A 58 -6.78 -3.41 4.64
C GLY A 58 -7.64 -2.28 5.23
N PHE A 59 -7.00 -1.16 5.61
CA PHE A 59 -7.62 -0.04 6.32
C PHE A 59 -8.14 1.05 5.38
N THR A 60 -9.33 1.58 5.71
CA THR A 60 -9.87 2.80 5.09
C THR A 60 -10.54 3.70 6.13
N GLN A 61 -10.41 5.01 5.96
CA GLN A 61 -11.02 6.01 6.82
C GLN A 61 -11.44 7.25 6.02
N THR A 62 -12.65 7.76 6.26
CA THR A 62 -13.03 9.09 5.74
C THR A 62 -12.35 10.18 6.54
N ILE A 63 -11.86 11.22 5.85
CA ILE A 63 -11.16 12.36 6.46
C ILE A 63 -12.18 13.41 6.88
N VAL A 64 -12.14 13.82 8.14
CA VAL A 64 -12.85 14.99 8.65
C VAL A 64 -11.95 16.22 8.47
N ASP A 65 -10.89 16.34 9.27
CA ASP A 65 -9.96 17.48 9.28
C ASP A 65 -8.52 17.10 9.66
N LYS A 66 -8.25 15.81 9.89
CA LYS A 66 -6.96 15.29 10.38
C LYS A 66 -6.52 14.06 9.60
N VAL A 67 -5.21 13.91 9.41
CA VAL A 67 -4.60 12.73 8.77
C VAL A 67 -3.35 12.33 9.53
N VAL A 68 -3.21 11.03 9.77
CA VAL A 68 -1.97 10.42 10.27
C VAL A 68 -1.18 9.88 9.08
N PRO A 69 0.04 10.36 8.80
CA PRO A 69 0.84 9.86 7.66
C PRO A 69 1.08 8.34 7.69
N ASP A 70 1.32 7.77 8.87
CA ASP A 70 1.48 6.31 9.04
C ASP A 70 0.21 5.51 8.71
N LEU A 71 -0.98 6.12 8.66
CA LEU A 71 -2.22 5.47 8.20
C LEU A 71 -2.34 5.42 6.66
N VAL A 72 -1.44 6.05 5.92
CA VAL A 72 -1.20 5.82 4.49
C VAL A 72 -0.06 4.82 4.32
N GLY A 73 0.97 4.95 5.15
CA GLY A 73 2.17 4.13 5.16
C GLY A 73 3.31 4.71 4.32
N VAL A 74 4.46 4.05 4.40
CA VAL A 74 5.70 4.54 3.79
C VAL A 74 5.78 4.34 2.28
N ASP A 75 5.05 3.39 1.71
CA ASP A 75 5.04 3.15 0.26
C ASP A 75 3.84 3.84 -0.39
N ILE A 76 3.88 5.17 -0.36
CA ILE A 76 2.84 6.04 -0.93
C ILE A 76 2.69 5.75 -2.42
N GLY A 77 1.45 5.57 -2.88
CA GLY A 77 1.17 5.32 -4.30
C GLY A 77 1.53 3.91 -4.76
N CYS A 78 1.86 2.98 -3.83
CA CYS A 78 2.02 1.57 -4.18
C CYS A 78 0.77 1.05 -4.86
N GLY A 79 0.96 0.28 -5.92
CA GLY A 79 -0.13 -0.20 -6.75
C GLY A 79 0.36 -0.97 -7.95
N MET A 80 -0.58 -1.37 -8.78
CA MET A 80 -0.35 -2.20 -9.96
C MET A 80 -0.68 -1.45 -11.23
N GLN A 81 0.23 -1.54 -12.20
CA GLN A 81 0.03 -1.16 -13.58
C GLN A 81 -0.28 -2.44 -14.36
N VAL A 82 -1.38 -2.46 -15.08
CA VAL A 82 -1.82 -3.61 -15.88
C VAL A 82 -1.88 -3.21 -17.35
N LEU A 83 -1.25 -4.01 -18.20
CA LEU A 83 -1.30 -3.89 -19.64
C LEU A 83 -1.88 -5.17 -20.24
N LYS A 84 -3.08 -5.10 -20.81
CA LYS A 84 -3.71 -6.22 -21.52
C LYS A 84 -3.16 -6.29 -22.93
N ILE A 85 -2.64 -7.47 -23.32
CA ILE A 85 -1.98 -7.72 -24.61
C ILE A 85 -2.71 -8.85 -25.34
N SER A 86 -2.93 -8.66 -26.65
CA SER A 86 -3.59 -9.63 -27.51
C SER A 86 -2.85 -10.97 -27.54
N LYS A 87 -3.59 -12.07 -27.56
CA LYS A 87 -3.10 -13.43 -27.80
C LYS A 87 -2.31 -13.59 -29.10
N ASP A 88 -2.47 -12.65 -30.04
CA ASP A 88 -1.69 -12.65 -31.30
C ASP A 88 -0.21 -12.27 -31.10
N PHE A 89 0.15 -11.75 -29.94
CA PHE A 89 1.53 -11.55 -29.51
C PHE A 89 2.07 -12.83 -28.89
N HIS A 90 3.22 -13.29 -29.34
CA HIS A 90 3.84 -14.49 -28.77
C HIS A 90 4.94 -14.13 -27.76
N PHE A 91 4.81 -14.57 -26.52
CA PHE A 91 5.85 -14.42 -25.50
C PHE A 91 6.75 -15.65 -25.44
N ASP A 92 8.05 -15.43 -25.55
CA ASP A 92 9.07 -16.35 -25.04
C ASP A 92 9.37 -15.97 -23.59
N LEU A 93 8.91 -16.79 -22.63
CA LEU A 93 9.01 -16.51 -21.19
C LEU A 93 10.47 -16.43 -20.71
N LYS A 94 11.36 -17.24 -21.30
CA LYS A 94 12.79 -17.21 -20.99
C LYS A 94 13.43 -15.89 -21.45
N ASN A 95 13.04 -15.44 -22.63
CA ASN A 95 13.48 -14.14 -23.15
C ASN A 95 12.89 -12.98 -22.35
N LEU A 96 11.62 -13.07 -21.93
CA LEU A 96 10.97 -12.07 -21.07
C LEU A 96 11.73 -11.91 -19.75
N ASP A 97 12.07 -13.01 -19.06
CA ASP A 97 12.85 -12.98 -17.81
C ASP A 97 14.22 -12.32 -18.01
N LYS A 98 14.94 -12.71 -19.07
CA LYS A 98 16.23 -12.12 -19.43
C LYS A 98 16.12 -10.62 -19.71
N VAL A 99 15.12 -10.21 -20.49
CA VAL A 99 14.88 -8.81 -20.86
C VAL A 99 14.51 -8.00 -19.62
N TRP A 100 13.65 -8.54 -18.74
CA TRP A 100 13.28 -7.86 -17.50
C TRP A 100 14.50 -7.58 -16.62
N ARG A 101 15.31 -8.62 -16.33
CA ARG A 101 16.50 -8.51 -15.50
C ARG A 101 17.58 -7.59 -16.07
N ALA A 102 17.63 -7.46 -17.40
CA ALA A 102 18.59 -6.57 -18.07
C ALA A 102 18.16 -5.09 -18.07
N ASN A 103 16.86 -4.79 -18.02
CA ASN A 103 16.34 -3.44 -18.22
C ASN A 103 15.71 -2.82 -16.98
N ILE A 104 15.24 -3.64 -16.01
CA ILE A 104 14.54 -3.17 -14.82
C ILE A 104 15.42 -3.42 -13.59
N PRO A 105 15.98 -2.37 -12.96
CA PRO A 105 16.67 -2.51 -11.68
C PRO A 105 15.72 -2.99 -10.61
N MET A 106 16.17 -3.87 -9.71
CA MET A 106 15.37 -4.48 -8.63
C MET A 106 16.06 -4.29 -7.28
N GLY A 107 15.34 -4.53 -6.20
CA GLY A 107 15.86 -4.41 -4.85
C GLY A 107 16.28 -2.98 -4.52
N MET A 108 17.52 -2.80 -4.09
CA MET A 108 18.12 -1.51 -3.74
C MET A 108 18.80 -0.81 -4.93
N THR A 109 18.83 -1.45 -6.11
CA THR A 109 19.49 -0.89 -7.29
C THR A 109 18.62 0.15 -8.00
N HIS A 110 19.29 1.08 -8.69
CA HIS A 110 18.68 2.17 -9.44
C HIS A 110 19.16 2.17 -10.89
N ARG A 111 18.49 2.94 -11.74
CA ARG A 111 18.93 3.20 -13.11
C ARG A 111 20.26 3.98 -13.10
N ILE A 112 21.07 3.76 -14.11
CA ILE A 112 22.32 4.54 -14.31
C ILE A 112 22.01 5.91 -14.92
N THR A 113 20.93 6.00 -15.72
CA THR A 113 20.46 7.22 -16.38
C THR A 113 18.99 7.44 -16.09
N LYS A 114 18.57 8.70 -15.97
CA LYS A 114 17.16 9.06 -15.79
C LYS A 114 16.31 8.56 -16.94
N HIS A 115 15.16 8.00 -16.64
CA HIS A 115 14.17 7.66 -17.67
C HIS A 115 13.50 8.96 -18.17
N LYS A 116 13.06 8.99 -19.46
CA LYS A 116 12.38 10.16 -20.06
C LYS A 116 11.14 10.60 -19.28
N PHE A 117 10.44 9.69 -18.58
CA PHE A 117 9.27 10.03 -17.77
C PHE A 117 9.58 10.80 -16.48
N CYS A 118 10.84 11.02 -16.14
CA CYS A 118 11.21 11.96 -15.08
C CYS A 118 10.69 13.37 -15.37
N GLU A 119 10.49 13.75 -16.65
CA GLU A 119 9.94 15.04 -17.06
C GLU A 119 8.47 15.25 -16.59
N ASN A 120 7.76 14.16 -16.29
CA ASN A 120 6.38 14.19 -15.80
C ASN A 120 6.26 14.31 -14.27
N VAL A 121 7.39 14.34 -13.56
CA VAL A 121 7.43 14.37 -12.09
C VAL A 121 8.17 15.62 -11.63
N ASN A 122 7.46 16.50 -10.92
CA ASN A 122 8.04 17.73 -10.44
C ASN A 122 8.47 17.60 -8.96
N LEU A 123 9.70 17.11 -8.74
CA LEU A 123 10.28 17.01 -7.40
C LEU A 123 10.76 18.36 -6.83
N ASP A 124 10.80 19.43 -7.64
CA ASP A 124 11.18 20.76 -7.16
C ASP A 124 10.13 21.39 -6.25
N ASN A 125 8.89 20.95 -6.39
CA ASN A 125 7.77 21.43 -5.59
C ASN A 125 7.60 20.70 -4.24
N LEU A 126 8.39 19.65 -3.94
CA LEU A 126 8.29 18.96 -2.66
C LEU A 126 8.72 19.87 -1.50
N ILE A 127 7.95 19.83 -0.43
CA ILE A 127 8.27 20.46 0.86
C ILE A 127 9.27 19.58 1.63
N THR A 128 9.08 18.25 1.53
CA THR A 128 9.99 17.25 2.13
C THR A 128 11.40 17.38 1.53
N PRO A 129 12.45 17.56 2.34
CA PRO A 129 13.83 17.59 1.85
C PRO A 129 14.28 16.21 1.37
N ILE A 130 14.72 16.13 0.13
CA ILE A 130 15.16 14.88 -0.52
C ILE A 130 16.41 15.08 -1.38
N ASN A 131 17.08 13.98 -1.72
CA ASN A 131 18.08 13.96 -2.79
C ASN A 131 17.38 13.69 -4.15
N LYS A 132 16.98 14.77 -4.83
CA LYS A 132 16.23 14.70 -6.09
C LYS A 132 16.90 13.87 -7.17
N GLU A 133 18.23 13.97 -7.33
CA GLU A 133 18.98 13.21 -8.33
C GLU A 133 18.87 11.70 -8.09
N LYS A 134 19.02 11.27 -6.83
CA LYS A 134 18.89 9.87 -6.44
C LYS A 134 17.48 9.36 -6.69
N GLU A 135 16.45 10.13 -6.32
CA GLU A 135 15.06 9.74 -6.52
C GLU A 135 14.70 9.65 -8.01
N LEU A 136 15.16 10.57 -8.85
CA LEU A 136 14.93 10.50 -10.30
C LEU A 136 15.59 9.28 -10.94
N LEU A 137 16.73 8.81 -10.41
CA LEU A 137 17.35 7.56 -10.86
C LEU A 137 16.58 6.31 -10.39
N ALA A 138 15.81 6.41 -9.32
CA ALA A 138 14.98 5.30 -8.84
C ALA A 138 13.69 5.11 -9.65
N LEU A 139 13.25 6.12 -10.43
CA LEU A 139 12.08 6.02 -11.29
C LEU A 139 12.30 4.96 -12.38
N GLY A 140 11.39 3.98 -12.46
CA GLY A 140 11.50 2.84 -13.37
C GLY A 140 12.34 1.68 -12.79
N SER A 141 12.47 1.60 -11.47
CA SER A 141 12.99 0.44 -10.75
C SER A 141 11.88 -0.27 -9.97
N LEU A 142 11.96 -1.60 -9.85
CA LEU A 142 10.89 -2.41 -9.24
C LEU A 142 10.85 -2.29 -7.72
N GLY A 143 12.00 -2.35 -7.05
CA GLY A 143 12.09 -2.50 -5.61
C GLY A 143 12.17 -3.95 -5.15
N GLY A 144 12.00 -4.16 -3.87
CA GLY A 144 12.03 -5.47 -3.20
C GLY A 144 10.75 -5.78 -2.44
N GLY A 145 10.80 -6.77 -1.59
CA GLY A 145 9.68 -7.19 -0.77
C GLY A 145 8.53 -7.79 -1.61
N ASN A 146 7.31 -7.24 -1.45
CA ASN A 146 6.13 -7.71 -2.18
C ASN A 146 6.03 -7.21 -3.64
N HIS A 147 6.94 -6.35 -4.10
CA HIS A 147 6.94 -5.87 -5.48
C HIS A 147 7.26 -7.00 -6.48
N PHE A 148 6.63 -6.97 -7.63
CA PHE A 148 6.80 -8.01 -8.66
C PHE A 148 6.51 -7.50 -10.07
N GLY A 149 7.04 -8.20 -11.06
CA GLY A 149 6.55 -8.21 -12.43
C GLY A 149 5.95 -9.57 -12.73
N GLU A 150 4.80 -9.62 -13.41
CA GLU A 150 4.08 -10.86 -13.70
C GLU A 150 3.47 -10.80 -15.09
N LEU A 151 3.46 -11.93 -15.77
CA LEU A 151 2.70 -12.12 -17.00
C LEU A 151 1.65 -13.19 -16.74
N ASP A 152 0.39 -12.76 -16.76
CA ASP A 152 -0.77 -13.63 -16.61
C ASP A 152 -1.44 -13.90 -17.95
N ILE A 153 -2.30 -14.93 -17.97
CA ILE A 153 -3.14 -15.28 -19.13
C ILE A 153 -4.59 -15.45 -18.70
N ASP A 154 -5.55 -14.96 -19.51
CA ASP A 154 -6.98 -15.23 -19.32
C ASP A 154 -7.44 -16.45 -20.13
N ASP A 155 -8.70 -16.88 -19.90
CA ASP A 155 -9.31 -18.02 -20.61
C ASP A 155 -9.50 -17.78 -22.13
N ASP A 156 -9.47 -16.51 -22.57
CA ASP A 156 -9.50 -16.15 -24.00
C ASP A 156 -8.12 -16.23 -24.66
N GLY A 157 -7.06 -16.44 -23.86
CA GLY A 157 -5.67 -16.51 -24.27
C GLY A 157 -4.97 -15.15 -24.36
N ASN A 158 -5.60 -14.06 -23.89
CA ASN A 158 -4.95 -12.75 -23.83
C ASN A 158 -4.02 -12.66 -22.62
N TYR A 159 -2.95 -11.91 -22.78
CA TYR A 159 -1.95 -11.72 -21.74
C TYR A 159 -2.19 -10.45 -20.94
N TYR A 160 -1.75 -10.46 -19.68
CA TYR A 160 -1.76 -9.32 -18.78
C TYR A 160 -0.37 -9.14 -18.19
N LEU A 161 0.35 -8.10 -18.60
CA LEU A 161 1.60 -7.70 -17.94
C LEU A 161 1.25 -6.84 -16.74
N VAL A 162 1.50 -7.38 -15.55
CA VAL A 162 1.22 -6.74 -14.27
C VAL A 162 2.53 -6.29 -13.63
N ILE A 163 2.61 -5.04 -13.21
CA ILE A 163 3.77 -4.45 -12.53
C ILE A 163 3.34 -3.85 -11.20
N HIS A 164 3.72 -4.49 -10.10
CA HIS A 164 3.48 -4.03 -8.74
C HIS A 164 4.70 -3.30 -8.19
N SER A 165 4.58 -1.99 -7.98
CA SER A 165 5.63 -1.15 -7.40
C SER A 165 5.05 0.17 -6.87
N GLY A 166 5.80 0.87 -6.02
CA GLY A 166 5.41 2.11 -5.38
C GLY A 166 6.36 3.28 -5.65
N SER A 167 6.35 4.23 -4.73
CA SER A 167 7.15 5.48 -4.81
C SER A 167 8.62 5.31 -4.40
N ARG A 168 9.06 4.10 -4.13
CA ARG A 168 10.43 3.79 -3.76
C ARG A 168 10.83 4.53 -2.47
N HIS A 169 12.09 5.01 -2.39
CA HIS A 169 12.59 5.75 -1.25
C HIS A 169 11.88 7.11 -1.05
N LEU A 170 11.39 7.73 -2.12
CA LEU A 170 10.67 9.00 -2.06
C LEU A 170 9.48 8.95 -1.10
N GLY A 171 8.64 7.92 -1.19
CA GLY A 171 7.48 7.78 -0.29
C GLY A 171 7.88 7.60 1.17
N ILE A 172 8.99 6.88 1.42
CA ILE A 172 9.55 6.72 2.77
C ILE A 172 9.95 8.09 3.35
N GLU A 173 10.65 8.91 2.60
CA GLU A 173 11.08 10.25 3.04
C GLU A 173 9.87 11.17 3.31
N VAL A 174 8.89 11.20 2.41
CA VAL A 174 7.66 11.97 2.58
C VAL A 174 6.90 11.53 3.85
N CYS A 175 6.63 10.23 4.00
CA CYS A 175 5.91 9.71 5.15
C CYS A 175 6.66 10.04 6.46
N LYS A 176 7.97 9.77 6.53
CA LYS A 176 8.80 10.03 7.72
C LYS A 176 8.88 11.51 8.07
N TYR A 177 9.08 12.38 7.10
CA TYR A 177 9.17 13.82 7.34
C TYR A 177 7.90 14.34 8.02
N TRP A 178 6.74 14.01 7.45
CA TRP A 178 5.47 14.50 7.94
C TRP A 178 5.03 13.81 9.25
N GLN A 179 5.30 12.51 9.41
CA GLN A 179 5.04 11.80 10.68
C GLN A 179 5.91 12.37 11.81
N ASN A 180 7.19 12.62 11.55
CA ASN A 180 8.07 13.24 12.53
C ASN A 180 7.63 14.66 12.89
N LYS A 181 7.14 15.43 11.93
CA LYS A 181 6.60 16.77 12.18
C LYS A 181 5.37 16.71 13.09
N ALA A 182 4.45 15.77 12.86
CA ALA A 182 3.32 15.51 13.74
C ALA A 182 3.79 15.12 15.15
N ILE A 183 4.75 14.19 15.28
CA ILE A 183 5.30 13.75 16.55
C ILE A 183 5.92 14.93 17.32
N GLN A 184 6.73 15.76 16.65
CA GLN A 184 7.38 16.93 17.26
C GLN A 184 6.37 17.94 17.81
N TYR A 185 5.26 18.16 17.09
CA TYR A 185 4.17 19.00 17.57
C TYR A 185 3.66 18.53 18.93
N TYR A 186 3.37 17.23 19.08
CA TYR A 186 2.90 16.65 20.34
C TYR A 186 3.96 16.67 21.44
N GLN A 187 5.22 16.39 21.11
CA GLN A 187 6.32 16.43 22.07
C GLN A 187 6.56 17.83 22.63
N ASN A 188 6.47 18.86 21.80
CA ASN A 188 6.59 20.24 22.24
C ASN A 188 5.48 20.63 23.21
N HIS A 189 4.24 20.25 22.92
CA HIS A 189 3.12 20.51 23.84
C HIS A 189 3.25 19.75 25.16
N ILE A 190 3.75 18.52 25.16
CA ILE A 190 4.05 17.78 26.40
C ILE A 190 5.10 18.53 27.23
N LYS A 191 6.12 19.06 26.58
CA LYS A 191 7.17 19.86 27.27
C LYS A 191 6.61 21.14 27.84
N GLU A 192 5.85 21.91 27.07
CA GLU A 192 5.16 23.13 27.53
C GLU A 192 4.26 22.87 28.74
N ASN A 193 3.46 21.78 28.70
CA ASN A 193 2.64 21.37 29.82
C ASN A 193 3.48 21.06 31.07
N SER A 194 4.62 20.40 30.91
CA SER A 194 5.53 20.10 32.02
C SER A 194 6.12 21.36 32.63
N GLU A 195 6.51 22.34 31.83
CA GLU A 195 7.03 23.63 32.23
C GLU A 195 5.98 24.44 33.04
N ILE A 196 4.71 24.44 32.59
CA ILE A 196 3.59 25.08 33.29
C ILE A 196 3.37 24.42 34.67
N ILE A 197 3.39 23.09 34.71
CA ILE A 197 3.23 22.35 35.99
C ILE A 197 4.34 22.71 36.97
N GLU A 198 5.60 22.75 36.51
CA GLU A 198 6.73 23.11 37.36
C GLU A 198 6.65 24.55 37.85
N GLN A 199 6.22 25.48 37.00
CA GLN A 199 6.05 26.86 37.36
C GLN A 199 4.97 27.03 38.43
N LEU A 200 3.78 26.45 38.26
CA LEU A 200 2.67 26.51 39.22
C LEU A 200 3.05 25.89 40.56
N LYS A 201 3.85 24.82 40.56
CA LYS A 201 4.39 24.23 41.81
C LYS A 201 5.34 25.18 42.53
N LYS A 202 6.24 25.86 41.81
CA LYS A 202 7.16 26.86 42.37
C LYS A 202 6.43 28.06 42.95
N GLU A 203 5.29 28.44 42.40
CA GLU A 203 4.44 29.54 42.84
C GLU A 203 3.47 29.15 43.98
N GLY A 204 3.43 27.86 44.35
CA GLY A 204 2.47 27.35 45.37
C GLY A 204 1.02 27.28 44.90
N ARG A 205 0.79 27.27 43.60
CA ARG A 205 -0.51 27.26 42.91
C ARG A 205 -0.89 25.87 42.37
N GLU A 206 -0.54 24.82 43.06
CA GLU A 206 -0.75 23.43 42.63
C GLU A 206 -2.22 23.10 42.35
N LYS A 207 -3.14 23.76 43.10
CA LYS A 207 -4.60 23.57 42.90
C LYS A 207 -5.10 24.05 41.53
N GLU A 208 -4.36 24.91 40.86
CA GLU A 208 -4.70 25.46 39.55
C GLU A 208 -4.18 24.65 38.40
N ILE A 209 -3.28 23.66 38.63
CA ILE A 209 -2.64 22.85 37.60
C ILE A 209 -3.68 22.25 36.63
N GLN A 210 -4.69 21.56 37.19
CA GLN A 210 -5.70 20.90 36.34
C GLN A 210 -6.46 21.91 35.48
N SER A 211 -6.87 23.04 36.04
CA SER A 211 -7.63 24.06 35.30
C SER A 211 -6.79 24.75 34.21
N GLU A 212 -5.49 24.91 34.42
CA GLU A 212 -4.60 25.47 33.38
C GLU A 212 -4.34 24.45 32.28
N LEU A 213 -4.11 23.17 32.58
CA LEU A 213 -3.97 22.12 31.61
C LEU A 213 -5.24 21.89 30.79
N ASP A 214 -6.42 21.98 31.43
CA ASP A 214 -7.71 21.87 30.74
C ASP A 214 -7.94 22.98 29.70
N LYS A 215 -7.39 24.19 29.93
CA LYS A 215 -7.44 25.32 28.99
C LYS A 215 -6.64 25.01 27.70
N LEU A 216 -5.56 24.25 27.82
CA LEU A 216 -4.70 23.89 26.69
C LEU A 216 -5.34 22.85 25.77
N LYS A 217 -6.40 22.14 26.23
CA LYS A 217 -7.14 21.11 25.46
C LYS A 217 -6.24 20.08 24.76
N PHE A 218 -5.07 19.80 25.36
CA PHE A 218 -4.08 18.92 24.78
C PHE A 218 -4.42 17.45 25.05
N GLU A 219 -4.50 16.65 24.01
CA GLU A 219 -4.68 15.20 24.09
C GLU A 219 -3.37 14.47 23.81
N LYS A 220 -3.01 13.56 24.69
CA LYS A 220 -1.84 12.70 24.46
C LYS A 220 -2.20 11.66 23.39
N VAL A 221 -1.49 11.70 22.27
CA VAL A 221 -1.64 10.76 21.14
C VAL A 221 -0.38 9.90 21.06
N PRO A 222 -0.49 8.57 20.83
CA PRO A 222 0.67 7.72 20.53
C PRO A 222 1.45 8.23 19.32
N ASN A 223 2.77 8.09 19.31
CA ASN A 223 3.62 8.60 18.23
C ASN A 223 3.21 8.06 16.84
N GLU A 224 2.84 6.78 16.78
CA GLU A 224 2.37 6.12 15.56
C GLU A 224 1.00 6.61 15.08
N LEU A 225 0.28 7.34 15.91
CA LEU A 225 -1.04 7.94 15.59
C LEU A 225 -1.02 9.47 15.67
N ALA A 226 0.17 10.08 15.78
CA ALA A 226 0.31 11.53 15.70
C ALA A 226 -0.18 12.03 14.35
N TYR A 227 -1.10 13.00 14.36
CA TYR A 227 -1.80 13.47 13.17
C TYR A 227 -1.40 14.88 12.77
N LEU A 228 -1.66 15.21 11.53
CA LEU A 228 -1.53 16.54 10.93
C LEU A 228 -2.90 17.18 10.75
N GLU A 229 -2.95 18.50 10.92
CA GLU A 229 -4.12 19.33 10.67
C GLU A 229 -3.70 20.67 10.06
N GLY A 230 -4.67 21.47 9.58
CA GLY A 230 -4.43 22.82 9.06
C GLY A 230 -3.44 22.86 7.88
N GLU A 231 -2.45 23.74 7.98
CA GLU A 231 -1.45 23.93 6.90
C GLU A 231 -0.50 22.74 6.76
N ASP A 232 -0.18 22.04 7.87
CA ASP A 232 0.66 20.86 7.82
C ASP A 232 -0.02 19.68 7.12
N LEU A 233 -1.33 19.53 7.30
CA LEU A 233 -2.12 18.57 6.52
C LEU A 233 -2.10 18.90 5.02
N LYS A 234 -2.28 20.17 4.65
CA LYS A 234 -2.20 20.58 3.23
C LYS A 234 -0.83 20.29 2.63
N GLY A 235 0.23 20.58 3.37
CA GLY A 235 1.60 20.29 2.94
C GLY A 235 1.84 18.79 2.74
N TYR A 236 1.36 17.96 3.66
CA TYR A 236 1.46 16.50 3.51
C TYR A 236 0.68 15.99 2.28
N LEU A 237 -0.55 16.43 2.08
CA LEU A 237 -1.36 16.02 0.93
C LEU A 237 -0.69 16.43 -0.39
N HIS A 238 -0.08 17.61 -0.44
CA HIS A 238 0.68 18.07 -1.59
C HIS A 238 1.88 17.15 -1.90
N ASP A 239 2.71 16.85 -0.91
CA ASP A 239 3.87 15.99 -1.09
C ASP A 239 3.48 14.54 -1.42
N MET A 240 2.39 14.04 -0.79
CA MET A 240 1.82 12.72 -1.04
C MET A 240 1.33 12.59 -2.50
N GLU A 241 0.69 13.62 -3.04
CA GLU A 241 0.26 13.65 -4.45
C GLU A 241 1.45 13.55 -5.42
N ILE A 242 2.56 14.26 -5.12
CA ILE A 242 3.81 14.17 -5.90
C ILE A 242 4.40 12.76 -5.82
N ALA A 243 4.39 12.13 -4.63
CA ALA A 243 4.87 10.77 -4.45
C ALA A 243 4.00 9.73 -5.19
N GLN A 244 2.66 9.90 -5.21
CA GLN A 244 1.76 9.08 -6.00
C GLN A 244 2.04 9.22 -7.51
N ASN A 245 2.20 10.45 -8.00
CA ASN A 245 2.54 10.72 -9.39
C ASN A 245 3.88 10.07 -9.78
N PHE A 246 4.88 10.15 -8.91
CA PHE A 246 6.16 9.47 -9.09
C PHE A 246 5.96 7.94 -9.20
N ALA A 247 5.20 7.33 -8.30
CA ALA A 247 4.93 5.88 -8.32
C ALA A 247 4.22 5.45 -9.62
N TYR A 248 3.25 6.22 -10.08
CA TYR A 248 2.59 5.99 -11.36
C TYR A 248 3.58 6.00 -12.53
N TRP A 249 4.38 7.05 -12.67
CA TRP A 249 5.35 7.16 -13.75
C TRP A 249 6.48 6.15 -13.63
N SER A 250 6.83 5.72 -12.42
CA SER A 250 7.79 4.64 -12.21
C SER A 250 7.29 3.31 -12.78
N ARG A 251 6.02 2.93 -12.52
CA ARG A 251 5.41 1.74 -13.12
C ARG A 251 5.30 1.87 -14.64
N LYS A 252 4.90 3.04 -15.14
CA LYS A 252 4.83 3.33 -16.59
C LYS A 252 6.20 3.25 -17.26
N ALA A 253 7.27 3.65 -16.58
CA ALA A 253 8.63 3.54 -17.12
C ALA A 253 9.06 2.09 -17.28
N MET A 254 8.80 1.24 -16.29
CA MET A 254 9.06 -0.20 -16.40
C MET A 254 8.28 -0.83 -17.54
N GLN A 255 6.99 -0.51 -17.68
CA GLN A 255 6.15 -0.97 -18.79
C GLN A 255 6.71 -0.53 -20.16
N ASP A 256 7.11 0.75 -20.30
CA ASP A 256 7.68 1.31 -21.53
C ASP A 256 8.98 0.58 -21.93
N GLU A 257 9.87 0.31 -20.97
CA GLU A 257 11.11 -0.44 -21.20
C GLU A 257 10.86 -1.87 -21.70
N ILE A 258 9.92 -2.59 -21.05
CA ILE A 258 9.59 -3.97 -21.45
C ILE A 258 8.91 -3.99 -22.83
N CYS A 259 7.96 -3.08 -23.08
CA CYS A 259 7.29 -2.98 -24.38
C CYS A 259 8.28 -2.69 -25.51
N LYS A 260 9.26 -1.80 -25.28
CA LYS A 260 10.32 -1.50 -26.25
C LYS A 260 11.23 -2.71 -26.49
N ALA A 261 11.75 -3.31 -25.43
CA ALA A 261 12.70 -4.40 -25.52
C ALA A 261 12.12 -5.66 -26.21
N LEU A 262 10.83 -5.93 -26.00
CA LEU A 262 10.10 -7.03 -26.63
C LEU A 262 9.40 -6.64 -27.96
N ASN A 263 9.49 -5.36 -28.37
CA ASN A 263 8.80 -4.85 -29.57
C ASN A 263 7.26 -5.04 -29.53
N ILE A 264 6.66 -4.87 -28.31
CA ILE A 264 5.21 -4.86 -28.16
C ILE A 264 4.66 -3.54 -28.72
N LYS A 265 3.97 -3.62 -29.86
CA LYS A 265 3.45 -2.44 -30.58
C LYS A 265 2.04 -2.11 -30.12
N LYS A 266 1.60 -0.87 -30.32
CA LYS A 266 0.26 -0.37 -29.99
C LYS A 266 -0.88 -1.28 -30.48
N LYS A 267 -0.72 -1.91 -31.65
CA LYS A 267 -1.71 -2.85 -32.21
C LYS A 267 -1.92 -4.13 -31.38
N HIS A 268 -0.95 -4.48 -30.51
CA HIS A 268 -1.05 -5.64 -29.63
C HIS A 268 -1.69 -5.27 -28.26
N ILE A 269 -1.78 -3.98 -27.93
CA ILE A 269 -2.31 -3.50 -26.66
C ILE A 269 -3.83 -3.38 -26.80
N LEU A 270 -4.55 -4.11 -25.97
CA LEU A 270 -6.01 -4.13 -25.94
C LEU A 270 -6.58 -3.17 -24.90
N ASP A 271 -5.94 -3.08 -23.74
CA ASP A 271 -6.40 -2.24 -22.62
C ASP A 271 -5.25 -1.94 -21.67
N GLU A 272 -5.43 -0.92 -20.85
CA GLU A 272 -4.47 -0.51 -19.83
C GLU A 272 -5.17 0.18 -18.67
N PHE A 273 -4.87 -0.23 -17.43
CA PHE A 273 -5.38 0.40 -16.22
C PHE A 273 -4.40 0.31 -15.06
N CYS A 274 -4.68 1.06 -13.99
CA CYS A 274 -3.83 1.12 -12.80
C CYS A 274 -4.71 1.03 -11.54
N THR A 275 -4.27 0.24 -10.55
CA THR A 275 -4.91 0.11 -9.23
C THR A 275 -3.92 0.52 -8.14
N VAL A 276 -4.29 1.45 -7.27
CA VAL A 276 -3.45 1.98 -6.18
C VAL A 276 -4.05 1.59 -4.83
N HIS A 277 -3.22 1.29 -3.83
CA HIS A 277 -3.70 0.79 -2.54
C HIS A 277 -3.10 1.46 -1.28
N ASN A 278 -2.18 2.43 -1.43
CA ASN A 278 -1.64 3.22 -0.31
C ASN A 278 -1.66 4.71 -0.68
N TYR A 279 -2.74 5.40 -0.34
CA TYR A 279 -2.89 6.81 -0.69
C TYR A 279 -4.05 7.49 0.05
N VAL A 280 -4.10 8.80 -0.06
CA VAL A 280 -5.29 9.59 0.24
C VAL A 280 -6.00 9.94 -1.07
N ASP A 281 -7.25 9.52 -1.20
CA ASP A 281 -8.14 10.02 -2.22
C ASP A 281 -8.62 11.43 -1.80
N ILE A 282 -7.91 12.44 -2.27
CA ILE A 282 -8.14 13.84 -1.86
C ILE A 282 -9.54 14.30 -2.27
N LYS A 283 -10.00 13.88 -3.45
CA LYS A 283 -11.31 14.26 -3.99
C LYS A 283 -12.46 13.74 -3.13
N ASN A 284 -12.38 12.48 -2.72
CA ASN A 284 -13.42 11.81 -1.96
C ASN A 284 -13.12 11.80 -0.46
N LYS A 285 -11.97 12.34 -0.03
CA LYS A 285 -11.52 12.42 1.36
C LYS A 285 -11.48 11.06 2.05
N ILE A 286 -10.84 10.08 1.41
CA ILE A 286 -10.69 8.72 1.94
C ILE A 286 -9.21 8.34 2.02
N ILE A 287 -8.75 7.93 3.19
CA ILE A 287 -7.45 7.29 3.39
C ILE A 287 -7.58 5.81 3.03
N ARG A 288 -6.61 5.27 2.29
CA ARG A 288 -6.46 3.84 1.99
C ARG A 288 -5.06 3.36 2.32
N LYS A 289 -4.97 2.28 3.11
CA LYS A 289 -3.72 1.58 3.43
C LYS A 289 -3.90 0.09 3.20
N GLY A 290 -3.30 -0.42 2.13
CA GLY A 290 -3.55 -1.80 1.69
C GLY A 290 -5.03 -2.01 1.34
N SER A 291 -5.65 -1.03 0.70
CA SER A 291 -7.02 -1.07 0.20
C SER A 291 -7.12 -0.35 -1.13
N ILE A 292 -7.87 -0.91 -2.06
CA ILE A 292 -8.09 -0.30 -3.38
C ILE A 292 -9.41 0.47 -3.43
N SER A 293 -9.51 1.44 -4.34
CA SER A 293 -10.80 2.02 -4.70
C SER A 293 -11.60 1.04 -5.56
N LEU A 294 -12.92 1.03 -5.34
CA LEU A 294 -13.89 0.24 -6.12
C LEU A 294 -15.16 1.10 -6.29
N TYR A 295 -14.98 2.27 -6.90
CA TYR A 295 -16.09 3.10 -7.30
C TYR A 295 -16.96 2.39 -8.33
N LYS A 296 -18.18 2.84 -8.52
CA LYS A 296 -19.10 2.21 -9.48
C LYS A 296 -18.45 2.17 -10.88
N ASP A 297 -18.44 0.98 -11.47
CA ASP A 297 -17.88 0.66 -12.78
C ASP A 297 -16.35 0.82 -12.91
N GLU A 298 -15.63 1.09 -11.83
CA GLU A 298 -14.16 1.14 -11.82
C GLU A 298 -13.58 -0.26 -12.02
N ILE A 299 -12.62 -0.39 -12.94
CA ILE A 299 -11.88 -1.63 -13.17
C ILE A 299 -10.63 -1.65 -12.30
N ALA A 300 -10.42 -2.75 -11.57
CA ALA A 300 -9.30 -2.92 -10.68
C ALA A 300 -8.74 -4.35 -10.74
N ILE A 301 -7.55 -4.55 -10.19
CA ILE A 301 -6.92 -5.85 -10.02
C ILE A 301 -6.70 -6.15 -8.53
N ILE A 302 -6.99 -7.38 -8.12
CA ILE A 302 -6.72 -7.90 -6.77
C ILE A 302 -5.79 -9.12 -6.94
N PRO A 303 -4.47 -8.99 -6.72
CA PRO A 303 -3.53 -10.10 -6.82
C PRO A 303 -3.67 -11.04 -5.61
N MET A 304 -3.58 -12.33 -5.88
CA MET A 304 -3.62 -13.36 -4.83
C MET A 304 -2.19 -13.73 -4.37
N ASN A 305 -1.48 -14.46 -5.20
CA ASN A 305 -0.10 -14.87 -4.96
C ASN A 305 0.57 -15.30 -6.28
N MET A 306 1.85 -15.67 -6.21
CA MET A 306 2.68 -16.02 -7.36
C MET A 306 2.19 -17.23 -8.18
N ALA A 307 1.27 -18.07 -7.66
CA ALA A 307 0.76 -19.29 -8.33
C ALA A 307 -0.71 -19.19 -8.73
N ASP A 308 -1.54 -18.53 -7.91
CA ASP A 308 -3.00 -18.48 -8.12
C ASP A 308 -3.42 -17.33 -9.05
N GLY A 309 -2.57 -16.31 -9.19
CA GLY A 309 -2.79 -15.16 -10.09
C GLY A 309 -3.59 -14.04 -9.46
N SER A 310 -4.47 -13.43 -10.26
CA SER A 310 -5.16 -12.20 -9.88
C SER A 310 -6.62 -12.18 -10.34
N LEU A 311 -7.45 -11.42 -9.62
CA LEU A 311 -8.83 -11.13 -10.00
C LEU A 311 -8.89 -9.79 -10.72
N ILE A 312 -9.47 -9.75 -11.92
CA ILE A 312 -9.92 -8.50 -12.56
C ILE A 312 -11.36 -8.27 -12.13
N VAL A 313 -11.60 -7.14 -11.49
CA VAL A 313 -12.89 -6.84 -10.88
C VAL A 313 -13.47 -5.51 -11.36
N LYS A 314 -14.79 -5.37 -11.25
CA LYS A 314 -15.49 -4.12 -11.49
C LYS A 314 -16.19 -3.67 -10.21
N GLY A 315 -15.91 -2.47 -9.76
CA GLY A 315 -16.44 -1.88 -8.54
C GLY A 315 -17.96 -1.64 -8.60
N LYS A 316 -18.62 -1.84 -7.48
CA LYS A 316 -20.06 -1.57 -7.28
C LYS A 316 -20.34 -0.22 -6.61
N GLY A 317 -19.29 0.47 -6.11
CA GLY A 317 -19.43 1.75 -5.41
C GLY A 317 -20.13 1.62 -4.07
N ASN A 318 -19.81 0.59 -3.28
CA ASN A 318 -20.42 0.35 -1.98
C ASN A 318 -19.94 1.39 -0.94
N GLU A 319 -20.79 2.39 -0.65
CA GLU A 319 -20.47 3.47 0.29
C GLU A 319 -20.27 2.97 1.73
N ASP A 320 -20.97 1.90 2.14
CA ASP A 320 -20.75 1.30 3.47
C ASP A 320 -19.34 0.69 3.63
N ARG A 321 -18.62 0.48 2.53
CA ARG A 321 -17.21 0.06 2.49
C ARG A 321 -16.24 1.17 2.10
N ASN A 322 -16.64 2.45 2.19
CA ASN A 322 -15.86 3.59 1.69
C ASN A 322 -15.51 3.44 0.18
N CYS A 323 -16.39 2.85 -0.64
CA CYS A 323 -16.12 2.52 -2.03
C CYS A 323 -14.75 1.84 -2.19
N SER A 324 -14.43 0.86 -1.34
CA SER A 324 -13.11 0.24 -1.26
C SER A 324 -13.23 -1.27 -1.17
N GLY A 325 -12.12 -1.96 -1.48
CA GLY A 325 -12.00 -3.41 -1.37
C GLY A 325 -10.59 -3.85 -0.97
N PRO A 326 -10.37 -5.17 -0.79
CA PRO A 326 -9.06 -5.72 -0.45
C PRO A 326 -8.07 -5.46 -1.59
N HIS A 327 -6.81 -5.20 -1.23
CA HIS A 327 -5.74 -4.97 -2.22
C HIS A 327 -5.06 -6.25 -2.67
N GLY A 328 -5.35 -7.38 -2.03
CA GLY A 328 -4.77 -8.69 -2.30
C GLY A 328 -5.40 -9.79 -1.47
N ALA A 329 -4.76 -10.95 -1.42
CA ALA A 329 -5.25 -12.08 -0.62
C ALA A 329 -5.12 -11.86 0.90
N GLY A 330 -4.21 -10.99 1.33
CA GLY A 330 -3.78 -10.92 2.72
C GLY A 330 -2.87 -12.08 3.12
N ARG A 331 -2.09 -11.90 4.17
CA ARG A 331 -1.12 -12.90 4.64
C ARG A 331 -1.71 -13.81 5.73
N LEU A 332 -1.33 -15.09 5.70
CA LEU A 332 -1.61 -16.05 6.77
C LEU A 332 -0.58 -15.95 7.91
N MET A 333 0.60 -15.44 7.61
CA MET A 333 1.71 -15.35 8.56
C MET A 333 2.64 -14.17 8.25
N SER A 334 3.35 -13.69 9.27
CA SER A 334 4.36 -12.63 9.08
C SER A 334 5.53 -13.12 8.21
N ARG A 335 6.30 -12.18 7.64
CA ARG A 335 7.47 -12.50 6.81
C ARG A 335 8.51 -13.32 7.57
N SER A 336 8.77 -13.01 8.86
CA SER A 336 9.70 -13.75 9.71
C SER A 336 9.23 -15.18 9.93
N VAL A 337 7.97 -15.39 10.28
CA VAL A 337 7.38 -16.71 10.46
C VAL A 337 7.44 -17.52 9.16
N ALA A 338 7.15 -16.92 8.02
CA ALA A 338 7.23 -17.58 6.73
C ALA A 338 8.68 -18.04 6.41
N LYS A 339 9.68 -17.17 6.65
CA LYS A 339 11.11 -17.52 6.47
C LYS A 339 11.57 -18.67 7.36
N GLU A 340 11.02 -18.80 8.56
CA GLU A 340 11.36 -19.84 9.54
C GLU A 340 10.62 -21.17 9.31
N SER A 341 9.35 -21.11 8.86
CA SER A 341 8.46 -22.28 8.83
C SER A 341 8.29 -22.91 7.46
N LEU A 342 8.44 -22.14 6.37
CA LEU A 342 8.20 -22.66 5.02
C LEU A 342 9.42 -23.39 4.45
N LYS A 343 9.16 -24.41 3.61
CA LYS A 343 10.21 -25.22 3.00
C LYS A 343 10.37 -24.90 1.53
N MET A 344 11.63 -24.81 1.07
CA MET A 344 11.95 -24.54 -0.33
C MET A 344 11.41 -25.61 -1.30
N GLU A 345 11.27 -26.86 -0.86
CA GLU A 345 10.69 -27.93 -1.68
C GLU A 345 9.22 -27.66 -1.99
N ASP A 346 8.45 -27.25 -0.98
CA ASP A 346 7.03 -26.90 -1.13
C ASP A 346 6.86 -25.66 -1.99
N PHE A 347 7.72 -24.65 -1.83
CA PHE A 347 7.74 -23.45 -2.66
C PHE A 347 8.01 -23.79 -4.13
N LYS A 348 9.04 -24.60 -4.43
CA LYS A 348 9.31 -25.07 -5.80
C LYS A 348 8.15 -25.86 -6.39
N LYS A 349 7.50 -26.69 -5.57
CA LYS A 349 6.34 -27.49 -6.01
C LYS A 349 5.14 -26.62 -6.33
N SER A 350 4.84 -25.58 -5.53
CA SER A 350 3.72 -24.67 -5.79
C SER A 350 3.92 -23.83 -7.05
N MET A 351 5.17 -23.59 -7.47
CA MET A 351 5.52 -22.77 -8.63
C MET A 351 5.78 -23.58 -9.94
N LYS A 352 5.48 -24.89 -9.95
CA LYS A 352 5.84 -25.78 -11.07
C LYS A 352 5.25 -25.36 -12.44
N ASP A 353 4.10 -24.70 -12.44
CA ASP A 353 3.39 -24.29 -13.65
C ASP A 353 3.69 -22.82 -14.06
N VAL A 354 4.51 -22.11 -13.27
CA VAL A 354 4.91 -20.72 -13.52
C VAL A 354 6.39 -20.64 -13.83
N TYR A 355 6.75 -20.07 -14.97
CA TYR A 355 8.15 -19.83 -15.26
C TYR A 355 8.69 -18.68 -14.39
N THR A 356 9.66 -18.97 -13.55
CA THR A 356 10.28 -17.96 -12.69
C THR A 356 11.70 -18.35 -12.30
N THR A 357 12.58 -17.36 -12.22
CA THR A 357 13.95 -17.50 -11.69
C THR A 357 14.05 -16.89 -10.27
N SER A 358 12.90 -16.50 -9.67
CA SER A 358 12.84 -15.84 -8.36
C SER A 358 12.49 -16.79 -7.21
N VAL A 359 12.41 -18.12 -7.43
CA VAL A 359 12.17 -19.11 -6.36
C VAL A 359 13.49 -19.43 -5.67
N CYS A 360 13.78 -18.72 -4.58
CA CYS A 360 15.00 -18.85 -3.79
C CYS A 360 14.73 -18.60 -2.29
N VAL A 361 15.74 -18.76 -1.45
CA VAL A 361 15.63 -18.55 0.01
C VAL A 361 15.24 -17.10 0.33
N GLY A 362 15.76 -16.12 -0.42
CA GLY A 362 15.47 -14.71 -0.20
C GLY A 362 14.02 -14.30 -0.50
N THR A 363 13.28 -15.12 -1.24
CA THR A 363 11.86 -14.86 -1.62
C THR A 363 10.88 -15.85 -1.00
N ILE A 364 11.31 -16.73 -0.08
CA ILE A 364 10.47 -17.79 0.49
C ILE A 364 9.26 -17.21 1.26
N ASP A 365 9.39 -16.04 1.86
CA ASP A 365 8.31 -15.36 2.55
C ASP A 365 7.22 -14.81 1.59
N GLU A 366 7.48 -14.81 0.30
CA GLU A 366 6.52 -14.45 -0.76
C GLU A 366 5.90 -15.69 -1.45
N SER A 367 6.21 -16.89 -0.97
CA SER A 367 5.63 -18.12 -1.53
C SER A 367 4.11 -18.17 -1.38
N PRO A 368 3.38 -18.88 -2.27
CA PRO A 368 1.92 -18.98 -2.21
C PRO A 368 1.37 -19.39 -0.85
N MET A 369 2.07 -20.26 -0.10
CA MET A 369 1.65 -20.73 1.22
C MET A 369 1.64 -19.66 2.31
N ALA A 370 2.23 -18.48 2.07
CA ALA A 370 2.22 -17.36 3.01
C ALA A 370 0.93 -16.54 2.95
N TYR A 371 0.05 -16.81 1.98
CA TYR A 371 -1.14 -16.01 1.66
C TYR A 371 -2.44 -16.79 1.87
N LYS A 372 -3.53 -16.05 2.13
CA LYS A 372 -4.88 -16.64 2.23
C LYS A 372 -5.31 -17.20 0.88
N PRO A 373 -6.10 -18.31 0.86
CA PRO A 373 -6.65 -18.87 -0.36
C PRO A 373 -7.55 -17.88 -1.09
N MET A 374 -7.57 -17.93 -2.44
CA MET A 374 -8.40 -17.07 -3.29
C MET A 374 -9.90 -17.21 -2.96
N GLU A 375 -10.35 -18.42 -2.65
CA GLU A 375 -11.74 -18.73 -2.32
C GLU A 375 -12.24 -17.90 -1.14
N GLN A 376 -11.39 -17.67 -0.14
CA GLN A 376 -11.75 -16.87 1.04
C GLN A 376 -12.02 -15.40 0.68
N ILE A 377 -11.32 -14.86 -0.30
CA ILE A 377 -11.56 -13.50 -0.80
C ILE A 377 -12.83 -13.47 -1.66
N LEU A 378 -13.02 -14.46 -2.54
CA LEU A 378 -14.20 -14.55 -3.42
C LEU A 378 -15.51 -14.63 -2.64
N GLU A 379 -15.53 -15.31 -1.48
CA GLU A 379 -16.72 -15.45 -0.63
C GLU A 379 -17.18 -14.09 -0.03
N THR A 380 -16.29 -13.12 0.10
CA THR A 380 -16.54 -11.90 0.90
C THR A 380 -16.61 -10.61 0.07
N ILE A 381 -16.08 -10.59 -1.15
CA ILE A 381 -16.04 -9.37 -1.98
C ILE A 381 -17.29 -9.10 -2.81
N GLY A 382 -18.27 -10.00 -2.80
CA GLY A 382 -19.44 -9.96 -3.68
C GLY A 382 -20.32 -8.71 -3.56
N ASP A 383 -20.31 -8.03 -2.41
CA ASP A 383 -21.04 -6.77 -2.19
C ASP A 383 -20.24 -5.51 -2.60
N THR A 384 -18.92 -5.64 -2.81
CA THR A 384 -18.02 -4.54 -3.16
C THR A 384 -17.65 -4.49 -4.64
N CYS A 385 -17.54 -5.66 -5.29
CA CYS A 385 -17.22 -5.74 -6.73
C CYS A 385 -17.84 -6.98 -7.40
N GLU A 386 -17.81 -6.95 -8.72
CA GLU A 386 -18.09 -8.08 -9.61
C GLU A 386 -16.75 -8.62 -10.13
N VAL A 387 -16.51 -9.93 -10.02
CA VAL A 387 -15.33 -10.56 -10.62
C VAL A 387 -15.59 -10.75 -12.12
N LEU A 388 -14.82 -10.07 -12.94
CA LEU A 388 -14.95 -10.16 -14.40
C LEU A 388 -14.13 -11.32 -14.96
N LYS A 389 -12.91 -11.53 -14.43
CA LYS A 389 -11.98 -12.56 -14.89
C LYS A 389 -11.04 -12.98 -13.76
N ILE A 390 -10.58 -14.23 -13.83
CA ILE A 390 -9.42 -14.73 -13.11
C ILE A 390 -8.30 -14.88 -14.13
N ILE A 391 -7.17 -14.22 -13.89
CA ILE A 391 -5.97 -14.32 -14.72
C ILE A 391 -4.93 -15.14 -13.98
N LYS A 392 -4.26 -16.07 -14.70
CA LYS A 392 -3.30 -17.03 -14.11
C LYS A 392 -1.88 -16.71 -14.51
N PRO A 393 -0.92 -16.71 -13.57
CA PRO A 393 0.46 -16.39 -13.89
C PRO A 393 1.10 -17.51 -14.70
N ILE A 394 1.80 -17.11 -15.77
CA ILE A 394 2.66 -17.97 -16.56
C ILE A 394 4.13 -17.61 -16.44
N TRP A 395 4.42 -16.38 -15.95
CA TRP A 395 5.75 -15.90 -15.63
C TRP A 395 5.68 -14.91 -14.47
N ASN A 396 6.70 -14.94 -13.61
CA ASN A 396 6.81 -14.03 -12.45
C ASN A 396 8.27 -13.70 -12.15
N VAL A 397 8.52 -12.47 -11.71
CA VAL A 397 9.83 -11.99 -11.25
C VAL A 397 9.70 -11.15 -10.00
N LYS A 398 10.60 -11.38 -9.04
CA LYS A 398 10.79 -10.60 -7.81
C LYS A 398 12.26 -10.32 -7.60
N ALA A 399 12.56 -9.25 -6.87
CA ALA A 399 13.91 -9.04 -6.37
C ALA A 399 14.26 -10.11 -5.31
N ASN A 400 15.50 -10.53 -5.31
CA ASN A 400 16.05 -11.35 -4.23
C ASN A 400 16.54 -10.42 -3.10
N ASP A 401 16.36 -10.78 -1.84
CA ASP A 401 16.78 -9.97 -0.67
C ASP A 401 18.31 -9.69 -0.61
N GLY A 402 19.07 -10.13 -1.57
CA GLY A 402 20.49 -9.85 -1.73
C GLY A 402 20.85 -8.97 -2.94
N GLU A 403 19.84 -8.51 -3.71
CA GLU A 403 20.03 -7.69 -4.91
C GLU A 403 19.88 -6.19 -4.64
#